data_042683c13f3a234e9544fb0bcf4cfe04
#
_entry.id   042683c13f3a234e9544fb0bcf4cfe04
#
_cell.length_a   1.000
_cell.length_b   1.000
_cell.length_c   1.000
_cell.angle_alpha   90.00
_cell.angle_beta   90.00
_cell.angle_gamma   90.00
#
_symmetry.space_group_name_H-M   'P 1'
#
loop_
_entity.id
_entity.type
_entity.pdbx_description
1 polymer ?
#
loop_
_entity_poly.entity_id
_entity_poly.type
_entity_poly.pdbx_seq_one_letter_code
_entity_poly.pdbx_strand_id
1 'polypeptide(L)'
;MATKVNTPLNYVSLFSCAGVGCYGFKQEGFACIASVELEERRLQIQKYNNKCKYESGYISGDIKLDSTKQAVFNEIKRWEKQEKINGVDVIIATPPCQGISDSNHKKRPDEINRNSLVVESIELVDKIRPKVFVFENVKAFMKTLCVTKDERVLPIMEYIREALGANYVISGNVLNFMNYGANSSRTRTLVIGIDKKYRDVITPLDLFPKYQQEKTLEQVVRHFPSLEWGEICQNDFYHAFRTYDLEMRAWIHDLLPGQCAFDQEDPLKRPHQVKNGVIVENVQKNRDKYTRQRWDRFVQCVQTRNDQLAAQNTIHPEQDRVFSIRELMEMMSIPSDFRWYNLSLQELNELPLEEKKKLYKDNEINIRQCIGEAVPTVIMQQIASKIKSLFSRKVCDSAEVNRIINNYHLESVEIMRAFLECNPEKLDLPTLMRITELCNARRDENAAFYTNKFLVNEIMDKLPTFNKEVIHILEPSVGAGSFLPFLFIKYADIPHVIIDAVDIDENSIENLKLMMRHIEIPANFEIN
;
A
#
# COMPACT_ATOMS: atom_id res chain seq x y z
N MET A 1 -39.73 -2.17 -15.53
CA MET A 1 -38.52 -1.46 -15.10
C MET A 1 -37.35 -2.45 -15.19
N ALA A 2 -36.49 -2.30 -16.17
CA ALA A 2 -35.31 -3.18 -16.32
C ALA A 2 -34.36 -2.94 -15.13
N THR A 3 -34.13 -3.95 -14.34
CA THR A 3 -33.09 -3.98 -13.31
C THR A 3 -31.77 -3.60 -14.01
N LYS A 4 -31.22 -2.41 -13.71
CA LYS A 4 -29.85 -2.06 -14.08
C LYS A 4 -28.96 -3.15 -13.50
N VAL A 5 -28.45 -4.04 -14.34
CA VAL A 5 -27.37 -4.96 -13.97
C VAL A 5 -26.20 -4.05 -13.55
N ASN A 6 -25.92 -4.03 -12.27
CA ASN A 6 -24.86 -3.20 -11.71
C ASN A 6 -23.54 -3.88 -12.12
N THR A 7 -22.97 -3.47 -13.26
CA THR A 7 -21.67 -3.99 -13.72
C THR A 7 -20.63 -3.67 -12.65
N PRO A 8 -19.87 -4.67 -12.14
CA PRO A 8 -18.88 -4.43 -11.11
C PRO A 8 -17.80 -3.48 -11.62
N LEU A 9 -17.25 -2.64 -10.75
CA LEU A 9 -16.08 -1.85 -11.07
C LEU A 9 -14.93 -2.77 -11.50
N ASN A 10 -14.10 -2.29 -12.40
CA ASN A 10 -13.10 -3.12 -13.05
C ASN A 10 -11.70 -2.50 -12.99
N TYR A 11 -10.67 -3.32 -13.23
CA TYR A 11 -9.32 -2.85 -13.27
C TYR A 11 -8.41 -3.64 -14.22
N VAL A 12 -7.31 -2.99 -14.62
CA VAL A 12 -6.16 -3.60 -15.30
C VAL A 12 -4.97 -3.53 -14.34
N SER A 13 -4.21 -4.63 -14.23
CA SER A 13 -3.04 -4.74 -13.37
C SER A 13 -1.79 -4.97 -14.21
N LEU A 14 -0.80 -4.07 -14.06
CA LEU A 14 0.49 -4.14 -14.75
C LEU A 14 1.59 -4.49 -13.73
N PHE A 15 2.52 -5.37 -14.09
CA PHE A 15 3.58 -5.87 -13.21
C PHE A 15 3.02 -6.55 -11.96
N SER A 16 2.04 -7.38 -12.18
CA SER A 16 1.14 -7.84 -11.13
C SER A 16 1.75 -8.85 -10.15
N CYS A 17 2.98 -9.33 -10.39
CA CYS A 17 3.65 -10.36 -9.60
C CYS A 17 2.71 -11.56 -9.32
N ALA A 18 2.66 -12.08 -8.10
CA ALA A 18 1.70 -13.13 -7.70
C ALA A 18 0.27 -12.62 -7.45
N GLY A 19 0.00 -11.32 -7.64
CA GLY A 19 -1.33 -10.73 -7.47
C GLY A 19 -1.72 -10.42 -6.03
N VAL A 20 -0.81 -10.49 -5.07
CA VAL A 20 -1.06 -10.30 -3.64
C VAL A 20 -1.71 -8.94 -3.35
N GLY A 21 -1.11 -7.83 -3.80
CA GLY A 21 -1.68 -6.50 -3.57
C GLY A 21 -3.06 -6.36 -4.20
N CYS A 22 -3.20 -6.77 -5.46
CA CYS A 22 -4.48 -6.70 -6.18
C CYS A 22 -5.57 -7.61 -5.62
N TYR A 23 -5.23 -8.57 -4.74
CA TYR A 23 -6.23 -9.36 -4.04
C TYR A 23 -7.17 -8.49 -3.20
N GLY A 24 -6.70 -7.36 -2.69
CA GLY A 24 -7.52 -6.36 -2.02
C GLY A 24 -8.64 -5.79 -2.92
N PHE A 25 -8.36 -5.58 -4.21
CA PHE A 25 -9.40 -5.18 -5.18
C PHE A 25 -10.44 -6.29 -5.40
N LYS A 26 -9.99 -7.55 -5.47
CA LYS A 26 -10.90 -8.70 -5.55
C LYS A 26 -11.80 -8.79 -4.32
N GLN A 27 -11.27 -8.60 -3.10
CA GLN A 27 -12.05 -8.61 -1.86
C GLN A 27 -13.14 -7.52 -1.86
N GLU A 28 -12.88 -6.38 -2.48
CA GLU A 28 -13.87 -5.30 -2.64
C GLU A 28 -14.83 -5.52 -3.82
N GLY A 29 -14.70 -6.64 -4.53
CA GLY A 29 -15.60 -7.03 -5.62
C GLY A 29 -15.30 -6.38 -6.97
N PHE A 30 -14.08 -5.88 -7.18
CA PHE A 30 -13.63 -5.42 -8.49
C PHE A 30 -13.32 -6.60 -9.41
N ALA A 31 -13.68 -6.47 -10.69
CA ALA A 31 -13.37 -7.45 -11.71
C ALA A 31 -12.05 -7.11 -12.42
N CYS A 32 -11.10 -8.05 -12.46
CA CYS A 32 -9.84 -7.88 -13.20
C CYS A 32 -10.07 -8.16 -14.67
N ILE A 33 -9.89 -7.15 -15.53
CA ILE A 33 -9.96 -7.28 -16.99
C ILE A 33 -8.71 -8.00 -17.49
N ALA A 34 -7.54 -7.46 -17.18
CA ALA A 34 -6.25 -7.97 -17.63
C ALA A 34 -5.20 -7.86 -16.53
N SER A 35 -4.35 -8.86 -16.43
CA SER A 35 -3.22 -8.93 -15.51
C SER A 35 -1.97 -9.26 -16.30
N VAL A 36 -1.04 -8.30 -16.37
CA VAL A 36 0.20 -8.42 -17.14
C VAL A 36 1.36 -8.73 -16.22
N GLU A 37 2.07 -9.83 -16.52
CA GLU A 37 3.24 -10.26 -15.78
C GLU A 37 4.23 -10.96 -16.73
N LEU A 38 5.52 -10.76 -16.51
CA LEU A 38 6.57 -11.37 -17.33
C LEU A 38 6.76 -12.86 -16.98
N GLU A 39 6.65 -13.20 -15.70
CA GLU A 39 6.91 -14.52 -15.14
C GLU A 39 5.66 -15.40 -15.13
N GLU A 40 5.59 -16.40 -16.02
CA GLU A 40 4.43 -17.32 -16.12
C GLU A 40 4.08 -18.01 -14.79
N ARG A 41 5.08 -18.41 -14.00
CA ARG A 41 4.88 -19.03 -12.68
C ARG A 41 4.11 -18.13 -11.71
N ARG A 42 4.22 -16.79 -11.84
CA ARG A 42 3.50 -15.81 -11.04
C ARG A 42 2.06 -15.66 -11.50
N LEU A 43 1.83 -15.66 -12.81
CA LEU A 43 0.47 -15.71 -13.38
C LEU A 43 -0.28 -16.97 -12.95
N GLN A 44 0.44 -18.09 -12.82
CA GLN A 44 -0.17 -19.34 -12.36
C GLN A 44 -0.72 -19.21 -10.93
N ILE A 45 -0.02 -18.52 -10.02
CA ILE A 45 -0.54 -18.21 -8.67
C ILE A 45 -1.78 -17.34 -8.75
N GLN A 46 -1.82 -16.37 -9.65
CA GLN A 46 -3.01 -15.54 -9.85
C GLN A 46 -4.21 -16.35 -10.36
N LYS A 47 -3.97 -17.37 -11.21
CA LYS A 47 -5.01 -18.31 -11.68
C LYS A 47 -5.56 -19.13 -10.53
N TYR A 48 -4.74 -19.61 -9.59
CA TYR A 48 -5.20 -20.31 -8.38
C TYR A 48 -6.14 -19.45 -7.52
N ASN A 49 -5.99 -18.14 -7.60
CA ASN A 49 -6.83 -17.16 -6.92
C ASN A 49 -7.98 -16.62 -7.77
N ASN A 50 -8.22 -17.14 -8.96
CA ASN A 50 -9.27 -16.70 -9.88
C ASN A 50 -9.31 -15.18 -10.05
N LYS A 51 -8.15 -14.55 -10.36
CA LYS A 51 -8.02 -13.11 -10.45
C LYS A 51 -8.77 -12.54 -11.65
N CYS A 52 -8.55 -13.11 -12.85
CA CYS A 52 -9.25 -12.70 -14.06
C CYS A 52 -10.42 -13.65 -14.37
N LYS A 53 -11.50 -13.10 -14.90
CA LYS A 53 -12.67 -13.88 -15.33
C LYS A 53 -12.36 -14.77 -16.53
N TYR A 54 -11.59 -14.26 -17.48
CA TYR A 54 -11.22 -14.96 -18.72
C TYR A 54 -9.76 -15.37 -18.71
N GLU A 55 -9.46 -16.52 -19.28
CA GLU A 55 -8.08 -17.02 -19.40
C GLU A 55 -7.18 -16.07 -20.20
N SER A 56 -7.72 -15.42 -21.24
CA SER A 56 -7.01 -14.40 -22.03
C SER A 56 -6.65 -13.13 -21.25
N GLY A 57 -7.25 -12.92 -20.08
CA GLY A 57 -6.90 -11.82 -19.17
C GLY A 57 -5.57 -12.03 -18.45
N TYR A 58 -5.05 -13.26 -18.40
CA TYR A 58 -3.71 -13.56 -17.86
C TYR A 58 -2.68 -13.42 -18.99
N ILE A 59 -2.05 -12.25 -19.07
CA ILE A 59 -1.15 -11.89 -20.17
C ILE A 59 0.30 -12.08 -19.72
N SER A 60 0.94 -13.14 -20.22
CA SER A 60 2.38 -13.37 -20.05
C SER A 60 3.15 -12.61 -21.13
N GLY A 61 4.00 -11.65 -20.73
CA GLY A 61 4.81 -10.91 -21.70
C GLY A 61 5.47 -9.66 -21.17
N ASP A 62 6.49 -9.23 -21.90
CA ASP A 62 7.16 -7.95 -21.64
C ASP A 62 6.25 -6.79 -22.11
N ILE A 63 5.93 -5.87 -21.20
CA ILE A 63 5.07 -4.69 -21.50
C ILE A 63 5.69 -3.74 -22.53
N LYS A 64 6.99 -3.83 -22.81
CA LYS A 64 7.64 -3.07 -23.87
C LYS A 64 7.23 -3.52 -25.27
N LEU A 65 6.77 -4.76 -25.39
CA LEU A 65 6.36 -5.32 -26.68
C LEU A 65 4.96 -4.86 -27.07
N ASP A 66 4.80 -4.42 -28.31
CA ASP A 66 3.50 -4.01 -28.84
C ASP A 66 2.48 -5.15 -28.83
N SER A 67 2.92 -6.40 -28.99
CA SER A 67 2.06 -7.58 -28.86
C SER A 67 1.42 -7.71 -27.48
N THR A 68 2.18 -7.44 -26.41
CA THR A 68 1.68 -7.48 -25.04
C THR A 68 0.67 -6.34 -24.80
N LYS A 69 0.98 -5.13 -25.25
CA LYS A 69 0.04 -3.98 -25.17
C LYS A 69 -1.22 -4.25 -25.96
N GLN A 70 -1.09 -4.82 -27.17
CA GLN A 70 -2.25 -5.17 -28.01
C GLN A 70 -3.13 -6.23 -27.34
N ALA A 71 -2.55 -7.21 -26.62
CA ALA A 71 -3.31 -8.18 -25.85
C ALA A 71 -4.16 -7.49 -24.75
N VAL A 72 -3.63 -6.49 -24.05
CA VAL A 72 -4.39 -5.68 -23.08
C VAL A 72 -5.57 -4.98 -23.77
N PHE A 73 -5.33 -4.29 -24.88
CA PHE A 73 -6.41 -3.60 -25.62
C PHE A 73 -7.46 -4.58 -26.15
N ASN A 74 -7.06 -5.75 -26.62
CA ASN A 74 -7.99 -6.77 -27.09
C ASN A 74 -8.88 -7.29 -25.96
N GLU A 75 -8.31 -7.48 -24.75
CA GLU A 75 -9.07 -7.92 -23.60
C GLU A 75 -10.05 -6.84 -23.12
N ILE A 76 -9.66 -5.56 -23.12
CA ILE A 76 -10.57 -4.44 -22.82
C ILE A 76 -11.74 -4.43 -23.79
N LYS A 77 -11.48 -4.51 -25.11
CA LYS A 77 -12.54 -4.58 -26.15
C LYS A 77 -13.45 -5.78 -25.97
N ARG A 78 -12.90 -6.93 -25.57
CA ARG A 78 -13.70 -8.12 -25.24
C ARG A 78 -14.68 -7.83 -24.11
N TRP A 79 -14.22 -7.21 -23.02
CA TRP A 79 -15.06 -6.85 -21.89
C TRP A 79 -16.12 -5.81 -22.25
N GLU A 80 -15.79 -4.79 -23.05
CA GLU A 80 -16.76 -3.82 -23.59
C GLU A 80 -17.88 -4.52 -24.36
N LYS A 81 -17.52 -5.53 -25.16
CA LYS A 81 -18.49 -6.28 -25.95
C LYS A 81 -19.30 -7.28 -25.11
N GLN A 82 -18.66 -8.06 -24.23
CA GLN A 82 -19.29 -9.18 -23.52
C GLN A 82 -19.90 -8.77 -22.19
N GLU A 83 -19.18 -7.96 -21.40
CA GLU A 83 -19.60 -7.54 -20.07
C GLU A 83 -20.28 -6.16 -20.06
N LYS A 84 -20.32 -5.47 -21.23
CA LYS A 84 -20.93 -4.14 -21.38
C LYS A 84 -20.34 -3.08 -20.46
N ILE A 85 -19.02 -3.18 -20.16
CA ILE A 85 -18.33 -2.14 -19.43
C ILE A 85 -18.22 -0.87 -20.27
N ASN A 86 -18.12 0.28 -19.62
CA ASN A 86 -17.85 1.57 -20.27
C ASN A 86 -16.42 2.02 -19.95
N GLY A 87 -15.44 1.34 -20.56
CA GLY A 87 -14.03 1.58 -20.33
C GLY A 87 -13.48 0.98 -19.02
N VAL A 88 -12.25 1.33 -18.72
CA VAL A 88 -11.50 0.84 -17.54
C VAL A 88 -11.69 1.79 -16.37
N ASP A 89 -12.06 1.26 -15.20
CA ASP A 89 -12.22 2.07 -14.00
C ASP A 89 -10.85 2.39 -13.36
N VAL A 90 -9.99 1.37 -13.20
CA VAL A 90 -8.69 1.55 -12.52
C VAL A 90 -7.55 0.89 -13.28
N ILE A 91 -6.40 1.57 -13.39
CA ILE A 91 -5.12 0.93 -13.72
C ILE A 91 -4.23 0.93 -12.48
N ILE A 92 -3.71 -0.25 -12.14
CA ILE A 92 -2.71 -0.43 -11.09
C ILE A 92 -1.40 -0.81 -11.76
N ALA A 93 -0.31 -0.09 -11.47
CA ALA A 93 1.01 -0.46 -11.96
C ALA A 93 2.05 -0.40 -10.84
N THR A 94 2.80 -1.48 -10.71
CA THR A 94 3.89 -1.62 -9.74
C THR A 94 5.19 -2.00 -10.45
N PRO A 95 5.71 -1.10 -11.34
CA PRO A 95 6.87 -1.41 -12.16
C PRO A 95 8.11 -1.69 -11.30
N PRO A 96 8.96 -2.68 -11.67
CA PRO A 96 10.13 -3.03 -10.88
C PRO A 96 11.15 -1.90 -10.82
N CYS A 97 11.74 -1.70 -9.62
CA CYS A 97 12.65 -0.61 -9.30
C CYS A 97 14.12 -1.05 -9.32
N GLN A 98 14.55 -1.88 -10.25
CA GLN A 98 15.89 -2.49 -10.21
C GLN A 98 17.06 -1.49 -10.23
N GLY A 99 16.83 -0.24 -10.65
CA GLY A 99 17.81 0.86 -10.60
C GLY A 99 17.63 1.87 -9.46
N ILE A 100 16.54 1.80 -8.69
CA ILE A 100 16.10 2.86 -7.78
C ILE A 100 16.31 2.49 -6.29
N SER A 101 16.45 1.20 -5.98
CA SER A 101 16.50 0.71 -4.61
C SER A 101 17.78 1.15 -3.88
N ASP A 102 17.63 1.73 -2.67
CA ASP A 102 18.74 2.06 -1.75
C ASP A 102 19.60 0.82 -1.39
N SER A 103 19.05 -0.38 -1.59
CA SER A 103 19.77 -1.66 -1.41
C SER A 103 20.73 -1.98 -2.56
N ASN A 104 20.70 -1.23 -3.66
CA ASN A 104 21.59 -1.46 -4.80
C ASN A 104 22.84 -0.57 -4.69
N HIS A 105 23.87 -1.08 -4.03
CA HIS A 105 25.16 -0.38 -3.86
C HIS A 105 26.03 -0.33 -5.13
N LYS A 106 25.59 -0.93 -6.25
CA LYS A 106 26.33 -0.98 -7.53
C LYS A 106 25.52 -0.30 -8.64
N LYS A 107 25.50 1.03 -8.63
CA LYS A 107 24.89 1.82 -9.71
C LYS A 107 25.64 1.58 -11.02
N ARG A 108 24.93 1.14 -12.07
CA ARG A 108 25.48 0.96 -13.43
C ARG A 108 24.91 2.02 -14.38
N PRO A 109 25.64 2.40 -15.44
CA PRO A 109 25.15 3.37 -16.43
C PRO A 109 23.81 2.99 -17.09
N ASP A 110 23.50 1.69 -17.18
CA ASP A 110 22.26 1.17 -17.79
C ASP A 110 21.00 1.32 -16.91
N GLU A 111 21.12 1.83 -15.70
CA GLU A 111 19.99 1.92 -14.74
C GLU A 111 18.90 2.89 -15.20
N ILE A 112 19.28 3.96 -15.90
CA ILE A 112 18.31 4.92 -16.45
C ILE A 112 17.42 4.24 -17.50
N ASN A 113 17.97 3.33 -18.32
CA ASN A 113 17.19 2.57 -19.30
C ASN A 113 16.22 1.56 -18.67
N ARG A 114 16.48 1.11 -17.43
CA ARG A 114 15.59 0.20 -16.70
C ARG A 114 14.31 0.88 -16.21
N ASN A 115 14.34 2.19 -16.06
CA ASN A 115 13.17 3.00 -15.68
C ASN A 115 12.17 3.16 -16.85
N SER A 116 12.47 2.65 -18.04
CA SER A 116 11.57 2.66 -19.19
C SER A 116 10.23 1.94 -18.94
N LEU A 117 10.17 0.98 -17.99
CA LEU A 117 8.94 0.28 -17.64
C LEU A 117 7.88 1.21 -17.01
N VAL A 118 8.32 2.24 -16.27
CA VAL A 118 7.44 3.29 -15.77
C VAL A 118 6.85 4.08 -16.94
N VAL A 119 7.68 4.43 -17.93
CA VAL A 119 7.27 5.17 -19.13
C VAL A 119 6.19 4.40 -19.90
N GLU A 120 6.36 3.08 -20.05
CA GLU A 120 5.34 2.22 -20.68
C GLU A 120 4.02 2.22 -19.91
N SER A 121 4.08 2.25 -18.56
CA SER A 121 2.88 2.35 -17.72
C SER A 121 2.15 3.67 -17.92
N ILE A 122 2.88 4.78 -17.97
CA ILE A 122 2.34 6.13 -18.21
C ILE A 122 1.65 6.18 -19.58
N GLU A 123 2.29 5.62 -20.61
CA GLU A 123 1.73 5.55 -21.96
C GLU A 123 0.41 4.75 -21.99
N LEU A 124 0.36 3.62 -21.30
CA LEU A 124 -0.87 2.83 -21.22
C LEU A 124 -2.00 3.56 -20.50
N VAL A 125 -1.69 4.28 -19.42
CA VAL A 125 -2.68 5.14 -18.74
C VAL A 125 -3.21 6.21 -19.69
N ASP A 126 -2.32 6.87 -20.43
CA ASP A 126 -2.70 7.91 -21.38
C ASP A 126 -3.58 7.40 -22.54
N LYS A 127 -3.30 6.17 -23.04
CA LYS A 127 -4.07 5.55 -24.12
C LYS A 127 -5.40 4.95 -23.64
N ILE A 128 -5.43 4.30 -22.48
CA ILE A 128 -6.61 3.60 -21.95
C ILE A 128 -7.58 4.57 -21.29
N ARG A 129 -7.07 5.65 -20.67
CA ARG A 129 -7.88 6.68 -20.00
C ARG A 129 -8.78 6.11 -18.89
N PRO A 130 -8.20 5.39 -17.89
CA PRO A 130 -8.98 4.91 -16.76
C PRO A 130 -9.53 6.08 -15.92
N LYS A 131 -10.58 5.83 -15.12
CA LYS A 131 -11.09 6.83 -14.17
C LYS A 131 -10.07 7.17 -13.09
N VAL A 132 -9.30 6.15 -12.66
CA VAL A 132 -8.25 6.26 -11.63
C VAL A 132 -7.03 5.49 -12.09
N PHE A 133 -5.84 5.99 -11.80
CA PHE A 133 -4.62 5.18 -11.85
C PHE A 133 -3.90 5.19 -10.50
N VAL A 134 -3.23 4.09 -10.18
CA VAL A 134 -2.46 3.92 -8.95
C VAL A 134 -1.09 3.35 -9.33
N PHE A 135 -0.02 4.13 -9.07
CA PHE A 135 1.36 3.64 -9.16
C PHE A 135 1.91 3.45 -7.75
N GLU A 136 2.50 2.28 -7.48
CA GLU A 136 3.25 2.02 -6.25
C GLU A 136 4.70 1.72 -6.58
N ASN A 137 5.60 2.24 -5.73
CA ASN A 137 7.02 2.03 -5.92
C ASN A 137 7.82 2.34 -4.64
N VAL A 138 9.16 2.17 -4.68
CA VAL A 138 10.05 2.52 -3.56
C VAL A 138 10.07 4.01 -3.26
N LYS A 139 10.54 4.39 -2.06
CA LYS A 139 10.59 5.78 -1.56
C LYS A 139 11.18 6.79 -2.54
N ALA A 140 12.23 6.43 -3.27
CA ALA A 140 12.93 7.33 -4.19
C ALA A 140 12.21 7.56 -5.54
N PHE A 141 11.13 6.83 -5.83
CA PHE A 141 10.46 6.77 -7.13
C PHE A 141 10.22 8.13 -7.78
N MET A 142 9.60 9.07 -7.07
CA MET A 142 9.21 10.36 -7.64
C MET A 142 10.39 11.20 -8.11
N LYS A 143 11.54 11.08 -7.42
CA LYS A 143 12.77 11.86 -7.71
C LYS A 143 13.72 11.12 -8.67
N THR A 144 13.46 9.86 -8.94
CA THR A 144 14.30 9.05 -9.84
C THR A 144 14.13 9.50 -11.27
N LEU A 145 15.24 9.53 -12.02
CA LEU A 145 15.24 9.93 -13.42
C LEU A 145 14.75 8.79 -14.31
N CYS A 146 13.97 9.11 -15.33
CA CYS A 146 13.62 8.23 -16.44
C CYS A 146 13.96 8.90 -17.78
N VAL A 147 14.10 8.09 -18.81
CA VAL A 147 14.19 8.57 -20.20
C VAL A 147 12.80 8.53 -20.80
N THR A 148 12.30 9.67 -21.19
CA THR A 148 11.00 9.82 -21.84
C THR A 148 11.01 9.27 -23.28
N LYS A 149 9.84 9.17 -23.93
CA LYS A 149 9.75 8.69 -25.33
C LYS A 149 10.46 9.61 -26.34
N ASP A 150 10.56 10.90 -26.02
CA ASP A 150 11.27 11.91 -26.79
C ASP A 150 12.72 12.11 -26.32
N GLU A 151 13.29 11.11 -25.64
CA GLU A 151 14.68 11.00 -25.21
C GLU A 151 15.14 12.04 -24.18
N ARG A 152 14.22 12.79 -23.56
CA ARG A 152 14.55 13.70 -22.45
C ARG A 152 14.75 12.91 -21.16
N VAL A 153 15.56 13.43 -20.25
CA VAL A 153 15.79 12.87 -18.93
C VAL A 153 15.08 13.73 -17.88
N LEU A 154 14.05 13.20 -17.26
CA LEU A 154 13.22 13.89 -16.28
C LEU A 154 13.01 13.04 -15.03
N PRO A 155 12.74 13.65 -13.85
CA PRO A 155 12.18 12.97 -12.71
C PRO A 155 10.85 12.29 -13.08
N ILE A 156 10.64 11.07 -12.59
CA ILE A 156 9.43 10.29 -12.93
C ILE A 156 8.15 11.08 -12.61
N MET A 157 8.08 11.75 -11.46
CA MET A 157 6.88 12.51 -11.08
C MET A 157 6.63 13.69 -12.02
N GLU A 158 7.68 14.34 -12.49
CA GLU A 158 7.57 15.42 -13.46
C GLU A 158 7.03 14.90 -14.79
N TYR A 159 7.56 13.79 -15.27
CA TYR A 159 7.05 13.15 -16.49
C TYR A 159 5.59 12.66 -16.35
N ILE A 160 5.20 12.09 -15.20
CA ILE A 160 3.79 11.73 -14.94
C ILE A 160 2.89 12.97 -15.06
N ARG A 161 3.29 14.11 -14.47
CA ARG A 161 2.53 15.35 -14.53
C ARG A 161 2.46 15.94 -15.94
N GLU A 162 3.57 15.89 -16.67
CA GLU A 162 3.61 16.38 -18.05
C GLU A 162 2.70 15.53 -18.97
N ALA A 163 2.84 14.21 -18.90
CA ALA A 163 2.11 13.31 -19.79
C ALA A 163 0.62 13.18 -19.46
N LEU A 164 0.27 13.17 -18.18
CA LEU A 164 -1.09 12.86 -17.72
C LEU A 164 -1.83 14.06 -17.14
N GLY A 165 -1.14 15.12 -16.74
CA GLY A 165 -1.73 16.27 -16.02
C GLY A 165 -2.75 17.08 -16.81
N ALA A 166 -2.79 16.96 -18.15
CA ALA A 166 -3.85 17.55 -18.95
C ALA A 166 -5.24 16.95 -18.61
N ASN A 167 -5.27 15.66 -18.30
CA ASN A 167 -6.51 14.88 -18.09
C ASN A 167 -6.77 14.44 -16.65
N TYR A 168 -5.73 14.44 -15.82
CA TYR A 168 -5.80 13.92 -14.45
C TYR A 168 -5.43 14.98 -13.41
N VAL A 169 -6.08 14.92 -12.25
CA VAL A 169 -5.56 15.48 -11.00
C VAL A 169 -4.69 14.41 -10.38
N ILE A 170 -3.44 14.74 -10.02
CA ILE A 170 -2.42 13.76 -9.61
C ILE A 170 -1.84 14.18 -8.27
N SER A 171 -1.68 13.23 -7.36
CA SER A 171 -0.94 13.41 -6.10
C SER A 171 -0.01 12.23 -5.85
N GLY A 172 1.17 12.52 -5.31
CA GLY A 172 2.17 11.52 -4.97
C GLY A 172 2.68 11.71 -3.55
N ASN A 173 2.64 10.66 -2.72
CA ASN A 173 3.09 10.68 -1.34
C ASN A 173 3.93 9.44 -1.01
N VAL A 174 4.88 9.64 -0.09
CA VAL A 174 5.68 8.55 0.49
C VAL A 174 5.02 8.16 1.82
N LEU A 175 4.64 6.91 1.96
CA LEU A 175 3.94 6.39 3.12
C LEU A 175 4.68 5.19 3.69
N ASN A 176 4.78 5.09 5.01
CA ASN A 176 5.09 3.83 5.67
C ASN A 176 3.79 3.06 5.89
N PHE A 177 3.59 1.99 5.16
CA PHE A 177 2.35 1.22 5.16
C PHE A 177 1.95 0.66 6.53
N MET A 178 2.90 0.52 7.45
CA MET A 178 2.64 0.15 8.84
C MET A 178 1.64 1.11 9.50
N ASN A 179 1.75 2.40 9.20
CA ASN A 179 0.87 3.45 9.73
C ASN A 179 -0.52 3.47 9.05
N TYR A 180 -0.77 2.53 8.15
CA TYR A 180 -2.01 2.45 7.36
C TYR A 180 -2.61 1.04 7.36
N GLY A 181 -2.34 0.27 8.41
CA GLY A 181 -2.94 -1.05 8.65
C GLY A 181 -2.16 -2.24 8.10
N ALA A 182 -1.01 -2.04 7.44
CA ALA A 182 -0.10 -3.14 7.19
C ALA A 182 0.61 -3.55 8.49
N ASN A 183 0.80 -4.85 8.68
CA ASN A 183 1.42 -5.36 9.90
C ASN A 183 2.96 -5.28 9.89
N SER A 184 3.58 -4.70 8.84
CA SER A 184 5.03 -4.54 8.74
C SER A 184 5.43 -3.16 8.21
N SER A 185 6.57 -2.67 8.66
CA SER A 185 7.17 -1.42 8.19
C SER A 185 7.60 -1.56 6.72
N ARG A 186 6.94 -0.83 5.83
CA ARG A 186 7.24 -0.83 4.39
C ARG A 186 7.00 0.57 3.82
N THR A 187 8.08 1.36 3.71
CA THR A 187 8.00 2.71 3.14
C THR A 187 7.97 2.65 1.63
N ARG A 188 6.91 3.21 1.03
CA ARG A 188 6.66 3.21 -0.42
C ARG A 188 6.06 4.53 -0.88
N THR A 189 6.27 4.83 -2.15
CA THR A 189 5.58 5.90 -2.86
C THR A 189 4.27 5.37 -3.43
N LEU A 190 3.18 6.10 -3.20
CA LEU A 190 1.94 5.95 -3.95
C LEU A 190 1.74 7.21 -4.79
N VAL A 191 1.49 7.04 -6.09
CA VAL A 191 1.04 8.12 -6.98
C VAL A 191 -0.35 7.75 -7.48
N ILE A 192 -1.33 8.58 -7.16
CA ILE A 192 -2.73 8.38 -7.53
C ILE A 192 -3.17 9.53 -8.43
N GLY A 193 -3.79 9.19 -9.55
CA GLY A 193 -4.42 10.16 -10.44
C GLY A 193 -5.89 9.86 -10.65
N ILE A 194 -6.70 10.91 -10.69
CA ILE A 194 -8.14 10.84 -10.94
C ILE A 194 -8.48 11.69 -12.15
N ASP A 195 -9.27 11.16 -13.08
CA ASP A 195 -9.77 11.89 -14.25
C ASP A 195 -10.43 13.21 -13.81
N LYS A 196 -10.01 14.32 -14.40
CA LYS A 196 -10.44 15.70 -14.06
C LYS A 196 -11.95 15.91 -14.07
N LYS A 197 -12.71 15.08 -14.79
CA LYS A 197 -14.19 15.16 -14.76
C LYS A 197 -14.79 14.88 -13.38
N TYR A 198 -14.03 14.24 -12.48
CA TYR A 198 -14.46 13.95 -11.11
C TYR A 198 -13.90 14.92 -10.06
N ARG A 199 -13.10 15.92 -10.47
CA ARG A 199 -12.33 16.80 -9.58
C ARG A 199 -13.15 17.57 -8.55
N ASP A 200 -14.40 17.89 -8.89
CA ASP A 200 -15.28 18.65 -8.00
C ASP A 200 -15.91 17.78 -6.91
N VAL A 201 -15.73 16.45 -7.04
CA VAL A 201 -16.31 15.45 -6.14
C VAL A 201 -15.24 14.78 -5.31
N ILE A 202 -14.15 14.34 -5.95
CA ILE A 202 -13.07 13.61 -5.32
C ILE A 202 -11.71 14.11 -5.81
N THR A 203 -10.70 13.99 -4.95
CA THR A 203 -9.31 14.22 -5.29
C THR A 203 -8.48 12.96 -5.06
N PRO A 204 -7.27 12.84 -5.61
CA PRO A 204 -6.40 11.71 -5.29
C PRO A 204 -6.17 11.52 -3.80
N LEU A 205 -6.14 12.61 -3.02
CA LEU A 205 -5.90 12.56 -1.57
C LEU A 205 -7.03 11.84 -0.81
N ASP A 206 -8.26 11.88 -1.30
CA ASP A 206 -9.38 11.12 -0.74
C ASP A 206 -9.17 9.60 -0.84
N LEU A 207 -8.32 9.14 -1.79
CA LEU A 207 -8.07 7.73 -2.06
C LEU A 207 -6.89 7.14 -1.27
N PHE A 208 -6.01 7.97 -0.69
CA PHE A 208 -4.91 7.46 0.14
C PHE A 208 -5.46 6.71 1.36
N PRO A 209 -4.82 5.61 1.80
CA PRO A 209 -5.28 4.84 2.95
C PRO A 209 -5.36 5.70 4.22
N LYS A 210 -6.23 5.32 5.16
CA LYS A 210 -6.38 5.99 6.44
C LYS A 210 -5.32 5.51 7.43
N TYR A 211 -4.85 6.41 8.28
CA TYR A 211 -4.00 6.06 9.40
C TYR A 211 -4.66 4.99 10.29
N GLN A 212 -3.85 4.08 10.76
CA GLN A 212 -4.20 3.05 11.74
C GLN A 212 -3.01 2.84 12.67
N GLN A 213 -3.28 2.60 13.94
CA GLN A 213 -2.23 2.36 14.91
C GLN A 213 -1.39 1.13 14.53
N GLU A 214 -0.09 1.24 14.71
CA GLU A 214 0.89 0.20 14.43
C GLU A 214 0.75 -0.97 15.41
N LYS A 215 1.10 -2.16 14.94
CA LYS A 215 1.13 -3.38 15.76
C LYS A 215 2.55 -3.83 16.03
N THR A 216 2.79 -4.34 17.24
CA THR A 216 4.05 -5.00 17.58
C THR A 216 4.14 -6.38 16.94
N LEU A 217 5.36 -6.92 16.82
CA LEU A 217 5.58 -8.29 16.35
C LEU A 217 4.80 -9.33 17.18
N GLU A 218 4.70 -9.10 18.49
CA GLU A 218 3.91 -9.93 19.41
C GLU A 218 2.43 -9.99 18.99
N GLN A 219 1.83 -8.87 18.74
CA GLN A 219 0.42 -8.80 18.33
C GLN A 219 0.18 -9.46 16.96
N VAL A 220 1.19 -9.49 16.10
CA VAL A 220 1.06 -10.02 14.73
C VAL A 220 1.26 -11.52 14.66
N VAL A 221 2.27 -12.09 15.32
CA VAL A 221 2.65 -13.50 15.09
C VAL A 221 2.78 -14.39 16.32
N ARG A 222 2.68 -13.88 17.56
CA ARG A 222 2.89 -14.69 18.77
C ARG A 222 1.86 -15.81 18.97
N HIS A 223 0.70 -15.67 18.35
CA HIS A 223 -0.37 -16.65 18.44
C HIS A 223 -0.12 -17.94 17.63
N PHE A 224 0.87 -17.96 16.73
CA PHE A 224 1.23 -19.17 15.99
C PHE A 224 1.98 -20.18 16.88
N PRO A 225 1.75 -21.49 16.68
CA PRO A 225 2.47 -22.52 17.44
C PRO A 225 3.97 -22.47 17.15
N SER A 226 4.78 -22.98 18.09
CA SER A 226 6.22 -23.14 17.85
C SER A 226 6.47 -24.22 16.80
N LEU A 227 7.59 -24.06 16.07
CA LEU A 227 8.05 -24.99 15.04
C LEU A 227 9.49 -25.42 15.31
N GLU A 228 9.74 -26.71 15.22
CA GLU A 228 11.09 -27.26 15.15
C GLU A 228 11.62 -27.35 13.70
N TRP A 229 12.91 -27.55 13.57
CA TRP A 229 13.54 -27.65 12.26
C TRP A 229 13.03 -28.85 11.46
N GLY A 230 12.55 -28.61 10.23
CA GLY A 230 11.96 -29.62 9.36
C GLY A 230 10.51 -29.96 9.66
N GLU A 231 9.89 -29.23 10.61
CA GLU A 231 8.49 -29.42 10.97
C GLU A 231 7.55 -28.68 10.01
N ILE A 232 6.42 -29.30 9.75
CA ILE A 232 5.25 -28.71 9.07
C ILE A 232 4.08 -28.82 10.04
N CYS A 233 3.47 -27.69 10.40
CA CYS A 233 2.31 -27.68 11.28
C CYS A 233 1.18 -28.55 10.71
N GLN A 234 0.56 -29.36 11.57
CA GLN A 234 -0.46 -30.31 11.15
C GLN A 234 -1.67 -29.64 10.49
N ASN A 235 -2.08 -28.48 11.02
CA ASN A 235 -3.30 -27.78 10.61
C ASN A 235 -3.03 -26.58 9.69
N ASP A 236 -1.77 -26.30 9.36
CA ASP A 236 -1.40 -25.20 8.48
C ASP A 236 -0.11 -25.50 7.70
N PHE A 237 -0.26 -25.98 6.50
CA PHE A 237 0.84 -26.28 5.58
C PHE A 237 1.82 -25.12 5.38
N TYR A 238 1.35 -23.88 5.42
CA TYR A 238 2.20 -22.70 5.26
C TYR A 238 2.99 -22.34 6.53
N HIS A 239 2.59 -22.88 7.69
CA HIS A 239 3.33 -22.75 8.92
C HIS A 239 4.32 -23.91 9.05
N ALA A 240 5.44 -23.76 8.35
CA ALA A 240 6.47 -24.77 8.20
C ALA A 240 7.86 -24.15 8.20
N PHE A 241 8.85 -24.95 8.57
CA PHE A 241 10.23 -24.54 8.54
C PHE A 241 11.16 -25.66 8.05
N ARG A 242 12.04 -25.35 7.10
CA ARG A 242 13.04 -26.28 6.60
C ARG A 242 14.22 -26.43 7.56
N THR A 243 14.99 -27.49 7.40
CA THR A 243 16.24 -27.69 8.12
C THR A 243 17.36 -26.85 7.50
N TYR A 244 18.18 -26.20 8.34
CA TYR A 244 19.42 -25.55 7.95
C TYR A 244 20.63 -26.36 8.44
N ASP A 245 21.83 -25.84 8.15
CA ASP A 245 23.06 -26.35 8.69
C ASP A 245 23.12 -26.16 10.22
N LEU A 246 23.58 -27.18 10.94
CA LEU A 246 23.69 -27.15 12.41
C LEU A 246 24.64 -26.04 12.91
N GLU A 247 25.70 -25.73 12.13
CA GLU A 247 26.57 -24.60 12.46
C GLU A 247 25.82 -23.28 12.47
N MET A 248 24.94 -23.04 11.52
CA MET A 248 24.11 -21.83 11.46
C MET A 248 23.18 -21.73 12.66
N ARG A 249 22.68 -22.87 13.16
CA ARG A 249 21.86 -22.89 14.38
C ARG A 249 22.67 -22.47 15.60
N ALA A 250 23.90 -22.93 15.72
CA ALA A 250 24.79 -22.56 16.83
C ALA A 250 25.05 -21.04 16.89
N TRP A 251 25.05 -20.34 15.74
CA TRP A 251 25.24 -18.88 15.71
C TRP A 251 24.08 -18.10 16.33
N ILE A 252 22.88 -18.66 16.37
CA ILE A 252 21.68 -17.94 16.82
C ILE A 252 21.05 -18.52 18.09
N HIS A 253 21.41 -19.75 18.49
CA HIS A 253 20.75 -20.50 19.56
C HIS A 253 20.76 -19.74 20.90
N ASP A 254 21.89 -19.22 21.31
CA ASP A 254 22.06 -18.56 22.60
C ASP A 254 21.69 -17.07 22.60
N LEU A 255 21.24 -16.53 21.46
CA LEU A 255 20.87 -15.13 21.36
C LEU A 255 19.57 -14.84 22.12
N LEU A 256 19.60 -13.81 22.95
CA LEU A 256 18.40 -13.20 23.50
C LEU A 256 17.73 -12.27 22.45
N PRO A 257 16.43 -11.97 22.59
CA PRO A 257 15.75 -11.02 21.72
C PRO A 257 16.51 -9.66 21.63
N GLY A 258 16.82 -9.23 20.42
CA GLY A 258 17.58 -8.03 20.13
C GLY A 258 19.10 -8.21 20.05
N GLN A 259 19.63 -9.38 20.38
CA GLN A 259 21.05 -9.67 20.24
C GLN A 259 21.43 -10.10 18.83
N CYS A 260 22.64 -9.72 18.42
CA CYS A 260 23.22 -10.05 17.12
C CYS A 260 24.31 -11.11 17.30
N ALA A 261 24.34 -12.12 16.41
CA ALA A 261 25.33 -13.18 16.45
C ALA A 261 26.78 -12.67 16.28
N PHE A 262 26.98 -11.52 15.65
CA PHE A 262 28.33 -10.91 15.55
C PHE A 262 28.87 -10.39 16.88
N ASP A 263 28.03 -10.19 17.89
CA ASP A 263 28.41 -9.69 19.22
C ASP A 263 28.71 -10.82 20.22
N GLN A 264 28.60 -12.09 19.84
CA GLN A 264 28.92 -13.22 20.71
C GLN A 264 30.43 -13.25 21.05
N GLU A 265 30.77 -13.65 22.26
CA GLU A 265 32.15 -13.74 22.73
C GLU A 265 32.92 -14.87 22.05
N ASP A 266 32.28 -16.03 21.89
CA ASP A 266 32.87 -17.22 21.24
C ASP A 266 32.94 -17.02 19.71
N PRO A 267 34.14 -17.02 19.09
CA PRO A 267 34.31 -16.88 17.66
C PRO A 267 33.60 -17.98 16.85
N LEU A 268 33.48 -19.19 17.40
CA LEU A 268 32.77 -20.33 16.76
C LEU A 268 31.25 -20.07 16.65
N LYS A 269 30.71 -19.26 17.54
CA LYS A 269 29.30 -18.86 17.54
C LYS A 269 29.03 -17.58 16.73
N ARG A 270 30.06 -17.01 16.12
CA ARG A 270 29.90 -15.87 15.20
C ARG A 270 29.74 -16.36 13.77
N PRO A 271 28.93 -15.69 12.94
CA PRO A 271 28.85 -16.00 11.51
C PRO A 271 30.22 -15.91 10.84
N HIS A 272 30.69 -17.00 10.25
CA HIS A 272 32.00 -17.12 9.63
C HIS A 272 31.95 -18.00 8.37
N GLN A 273 33.02 -18.03 7.61
CA GLN A 273 33.26 -18.97 6.52
C GLN A 273 34.46 -19.86 6.87
N VAL A 274 34.42 -21.12 6.45
CA VAL A 274 35.58 -21.99 6.55
C VAL A 274 36.27 -22.02 5.18
N LYS A 275 37.55 -21.56 5.12
CA LYS A 275 38.37 -21.61 3.92
C LYS A 275 39.64 -22.43 4.22
N ASN A 276 39.84 -23.52 3.50
CA ASN A 276 40.99 -24.43 3.70
C ASN A 276 41.16 -24.88 5.18
N GLY A 277 40.05 -25.14 5.87
CA GLY A 277 40.07 -25.56 7.27
C GLY A 277 40.31 -24.42 8.29
N VAL A 278 40.40 -23.19 7.81
CA VAL A 278 40.59 -22.01 8.68
C VAL A 278 39.29 -21.17 8.74
N ILE A 279 38.92 -20.77 9.96
CA ILE A 279 37.78 -19.90 10.18
C ILE A 279 38.15 -18.48 9.71
N VAL A 280 37.32 -17.92 8.83
CA VAL A 280 37.45 -16.56 8.33
C VAL A 280 36.21 -15.78 8.73
N GLU A 281 36.33 -14.86 9.69
CA GLU A 281 35.24 -14.00 10.12
C GLU A 281 34.73 -13.11 8.97
N ASN A 282 33.45 -12.79 8.99
CA ASN A 282 32.86 -11.87 8.02
C ASN A 282 33.39 -10.45 8.26
N VAL A 283 33.96 -9.84 7.22
CA VAL A 283 34.55 -8.49 7.28
C VAL A 283 33.48 -7.42 7.49
N GLN A 284 32.33 -7.60 6.84
CA GLN A 284 31.18 -6.67 6.98
C GLN A 284 30.18 -7.22 7.99
N LYS A 285 30.10 -6.57 9.14
CA LYS A 285 29.19 -6.90 10.24
C LYS A 285 27.97 -5.98 10.22
N ASN A 286 27.00 -6.30 9.36
CA ASN A 286 25.71 -5.59 9.37
C ASN A 286 24.84 -6.16 10.50
N ARG A 287 24.54 -5.33 11.49
CA ARG A 287 23.79 -5.72 12.70
C ARG A 287 22.31 -6.05 12.45
N ASP A 288 21.76 -5.73 11.28
CA ASP A 288 20.41 -6.20 10.90
C ASP A 288 20.38 -7.67 10.52
N LYS A 289 21.55 -8.28 10.22
CA LYS A 289 21.72 -9.69 9.90
C LYS A 289 22.02 -10.50 11.14
N TYR A 290 21.57 -11.74 11.15
CA TYR A 290 21.78 -12.67 12.28
C TYR A 290 21.34 -12.08 13.62
N THR A 291 20.33 -11.20 13.63
CA THR A 291 19.81 -10.56 14.83
C THR A 291 18.44 -11.13 15.15
N ARG A 292 18.31 -11.64 16.37
CA ARG A 292 17.03 -12.15 16.88
C ARG A 292 16.07 -10.98 17.09
N GLN A 293 14.88 -11.06 16.50
CA GLN A 293 13.87 -10.01 16.59
C GLN A 293 13.33 -9.87 18.02
N ARG A 294 12.62 -8.77 18.30
CA ARG A 294 12.02 -8.49 19.62
C ARG A 294 10.51 -8.43 19.51
N TRP A 295 9.82 -9.00 20.48
CA TRP A 295 8.37 -9.00 20.56
C TRP A 295 7.76 -7.60 20.68
N ASP A 296 8.38 -6.72 21.46
CA ASP A 296 7.95 -5.35 21.76
C ASP A 296 8.25 -4.35 20.64
N ARG A 297 8.78 -4.78 19.52
CA ARG A 297 9.09 -3.94 18.36
C ARG A 297 8.13 -4.21 17.22
N PHE A 298 7.99 -3.21 16.34
CA PHE A 298 7.24 -3.36 15.09
C PHE A 298 7.92 -4.35 14.14
N VAL A 299 7.11 -5.02 13.34
CA VAL A 299 7.62 -5.90 12.28
C VAL A 299 8.41 -5.06 11.28
N GLN A 300 9.65 -5.45 11.05
CA GLN A 300 10.50 -4.80 10.05
C GLN A 300 10.08 -5.18 8.62
N CYS A 301 10.61 -4.46 7.62
CA CYS A 301 10.28 -4.71 6.22
C CYS A 301 10.58 -6.15 5.82
N VAL A 302 9.57 -6.87 5.34
CA VAL A 302 9.74 -8.21 4.77
C VAL A 302 10.49 -8.10 3.44
N GLN A 303 11.70 -8.64 3.41
CA GLN A 303 12.59 -8.63 2.24
C GLN A 303 12.32 -9.82 1.31
N THR A 304 12.83 -9.79 0.08
CA THR A 304 12.73 -10.91 -0.87
C THR A 304 13.54 -12.15 -0.46
N ARG A 305 14.63 -11.95 0.28
CA ARG A 305 15.49 -13.02 0.83
C ARG A 305 15.18 -13.30 2.30
N ASN A 306 13.91 -13.43 2.64
CA ASN A 306 13.44 -13.75 3.99
C ASN A 306 13.58 -15.24 4.36
N ASP A 307 14.21 -16.01 3.53
CA ASP A 307 14.50 -17.44 3.68
C ASP A 307 15.82 -17.72 4.42
N GLN A 308 16.64 -16.71 4.66
CA GLN A 308 18.01 -16.86 5.17
C GLN A 308 18.21 -16.20 6.52
N LEU A 309 18.93 -16.88 7.43
CA LEU A 309 19.42 -16.31 8.70
C LEU A 309 20.34 -15.11 8.46
N ALA A 310 21.07 -15.11 7.34
CA ALA A 310 21.94 -14.03 6.88
C ALA A 310 21.21 -12.83 6.32
N ALA A 311 19.88 -12.90 6.15
CA ALA A 311 19.10 -11.76 5.69
C ALA A 311 18.75 -10.84 6.86
N GLN A 312 18.27 -9.63 6.51
CA GLN A 312 17.95 -8.61 7.49
C GLN A 312 16.63 -8.93 8.20
N ASN A 313 16.61 -8.86 9.52
CA ASN A 313 15.42 -8.92 10.36
C ASN A 313 14.57 -10.20 10.19
N THR A 314 15.19 -11.35 9.99
CA THR A 314 14.46 -12.59 9.66
C THR A 314 14.33 -13.58 10.82
N ILE A 315 15.12 -13.44 11.90
CA ILE A 315 15.18 -14.46 12.96
C ILE A 315 14.05 -14.25 13.96
N HIS A 316 13.28 -15.34 14.18
CA HIS A 316 12.19 -15.37 15.16
C HIS A 316 12.67 -15.01 16.58
N PRO A 317 11.87 -14.29 17.40
CA PRO A 317 12.28 -13.83 18.74
C PRO A 317 12.70 -14.94 19.72
N GLU A 318 12.12 -16.13 19.64
CA GLU A 318 12.34 -17.23 20.61
C GLU A 318 12.83 -18.52 19.95
N GLN A 319 12.58 -18.72 18.65
CA GLN A 319 12.89 -19.98 17.97
C GLN A 319 14.11 -19.81 17.04
N ASP A 320 14.87 -20.88 16.85
CA ASP A 320 16.11 -20.86 16.06
C ASP A 320 15.83 -20.94 14.55
N ARG A 321 14.97 -20.09 14.05
CA ARG A 321 14.53 -20.12 12.65
C ARG A 321 14.19 -18.74 12.12
N VAL A 322 14.07 -18.63 10.82
CA VAL A 322 13.38 -17.49 10.19
C VAL A 322 11.87 -17.66 10.31
N PHE A 323 11.12 -16.62 10.04
CA PHE A 323 9.67 -16.66 10.01
C PHE A 323 9.15 -17.64 8.94
N SER A 324 8.07 -18.36 9.25
CA SER A 324 7.37 -19.24 8.31
C SER A 324 6.65 -18.46 7.22
N ILE A 325 6.21 -19.14 6.15
CA ILE A 325 5.39 -18.48 5.10
C ILE A 325 4.10 -17.92 5.72
N ARG A 326 3.46 -18.64 6.64
CA ARG A 326 2.23 -18.17 7.30
C ARG A 326 2.46 -16.88 8.11
N GLU A 327 3.53 -16.83 8.90
CA GLU A 327 3.89 -15.64 9.66
C GLU A 327 4.19 -14.46 8.73
N LEU A 328 4.91 -14.70 7.62
CA LEU A 328 5.16 -13.67 6.61
C LEU A 328 3.87 -13.19 5.90
N MET A 329 2.92 -14.08 5.67
CA MET A 329 1.60 -13.70 5.15
C MET A 329 0.89 -12.75 6.11
N GLU A 330 0.90 -13.05 7.41
CA GLU A 330 0.30 -12.18 8.42
C GLU A 330 1.00 -10.82 8.48
N MET A 331 2.35 -10.80 8.48
CA MET A 331 3.15 -9.58 8.46
C MET A 331 2.85 -8.69 7.24
N MET A 332 2.52 -9.30 6.11
CA MET A 332 2.17 -8.59 4.87
C MET A 332 0.66 -8.40 4.69
N SER A 333 -0.14 -8.71 5.72
CA SER A 333 -1.60 -8.62 5.69
C SER A 333 -2.21 -9.39 4.51
N ILE A 334 -1.59 -10.52 4.13
CA ILE A 334 -2.10 -11.42 3.08
C ILE A 334 -3.19 -12.29 3.70
N PRO A 335 -4.41 -12.29 3.17
CA PRO A 335 -5.52 -13.08 3.70
C PRO A 335 -5.20 -14.58 3.76
N SER A 336 -5.75 -15.27 4.77
CA SER A 336 -5.51 -16.69 4.99
C SER A 336 -6.05 -17.59 3.87
N ASP A 337 -7.03 -17.10 3.09
CA ASP A 337 -7.63 -17.76 1.93
C ASP A 337 -6.84 -17.55 0.62
N PHE A 338 -5.77 -16.75 0.63
CA PHE A 338 -4.91 -16.58 -0.54
C PHE A 338 -4.16 -17.88 -0.84
N ARG A 339 -4.25 -18.35 -2.07
CA ARG A 339 -3.69 -19.64 -2.51
C ARG A 339 -2.35 -19.45 -3.22
N TRP A 340 -1.34 -20.17 -2.73
CA TRP A 340 -0.04 -20.27 -3.41
C TRP A 340 0.06 -21.49 -4.32
N TYR A 341 -0.90 -22.41 -4.19
CA TYR A 341 -1.00 -23.67 -4.94
C TYR A 341 -2.39 -23.85 -5.54
N ASN A 342 -2.52 -24.80 -6.44
CA ASN A 342 -3.83 -25.17 -7.00
C ASN A 342 -4.71 -25.95 -6.00
N LEU A 343 -4.18 -26.29 -4.84
CA LEU A 343 -4.88 -26.95 -3.75
C LEU A 343 -5.35 -25.92 -2.71
N SER A 344 -6.47 -26.20 -2.07
CA SER A 344 -6.91 -25.47 -0.89
C SER A 344 -6.02 -25.79 0.31
N LEU A 345 -6.06 -24.97 1.37
CA LEU A 345 -5.30 -25.22 2.59
C LEU A 345 -5.69 -26.58 3.22
N GLN A 346 -6.97 -26.93 3.17
CA GLN A 346 -7.45 -28.22 3.68
C GLN A 346 -6.82 -29.39 2.90
N GLU A 347 -6.86 -29.37 1.57
CA GLU A 347 -6.23 -30.40 0.73
C GLU A 347 -4.73 -30.50 0.97
N LEU A 348 -4.04 -29.35 1.13
CA LEU A 348 -2.61 -29.31 1.47
C LEU A 348 -2.34 -29.96 2.84
N ASN A 349 -3.20 -29.71 3.82
CA ASN A 349 -3.07 -30.28 5.17
C ASN A 349 -3.33 -31.80 5.21
N GLU A 350 -4.08 -32.34 4.26
CA GLU A 350 -4.40 -33.76 4.15
C GLU A 350 -3.35 -34.56 3.37
N LEU A 351 -2.40 -33.90 2.67
CA LEU A 351 -1.34 -34.58 1.95
C LEU A 351 -0.45 -35.42 2.89
N PRO A 352 0.09 -36.57 2.42
CA PRO A 352 1.12 -37.33 3.13
C PRO A 352 2.35 -36.44 3.44
N LEU A 353 3.00 -36.68 4.58
CA LEU A 353 4.11 -35.84 5.06
C LEU A 353 5.24 -35.67 4.02
N GLU A 354 5.61 -36.73 3.33
CA GLU A 354 6.69 -36.68 2.33
C GLU A 354 6.30 -35.85 1.10
N GLU A 355 5.03 -35.89 0.69
CA GLU A 355 4.51 -35.03 -0.37
C GLU A 355 4.48 -33.58 0.08
N LYS A 356 4.05 -33.29 1.31
CA LYS A 356 4.11 -31.94 1.90
C LYS A 356 5.53 -31.39 1.87
N LYS A 357 6.50 -32.14 2.35
CA LYS A 357 7.92 -31.73 2.37
C LYS A 357 8.46 -31.43 0.98
N LYS A 358 8.16 -32.29 0.01
CA LYS A 358 8.57 -32.10 -1.38
C LYS A 358 7.95 -30.84 -1.97
N LEU A 359 6.62 -30.71 -1.87
CA LEU A 359 5.87 -29.59 -2.41
C LEU A 359 6.34 -28.26 -1.78
N TYR A 360 6.56 -28.21 -0.47
CA TYR A 360 7.09 -27.07 0.25
C TYR A 360 8.48 -26.68 -0.26
N LYS A 361 9.41 -27.64 -0.32
CA LYS A 361 10.80 -27.44 -0.77
C LYS A 361 10.88 -26.89 -2.20
N ASP A 362 10.04 -27.39 -3.11
CA ASP A 362 10.06 -27.03 -4.52
C ASP A 362 9.57 -25.60 -4.78
N ASN A 363 8.76 -25.03 -3.87
CA ASN A 363 8.07 -23.75 -4.08
C ASN A 363 8.40 -22.66 -3.04
N GLU A 364 8.97 -23.02 -1.89
CA GLU A 364 9.21 -22.12 -0.76
C GLU A 364 9.88 -20.80 -1.18
N ILE A 365 10.98 -20.90 -1.92
CA ILE A 365 11.78 -19.74 -2.31
C ILE A 365 10.97 -18.78 -3.19
N ASN A 366 10.22 -19.32 -4.16
CA ASN A 366 9.37 -18.52 -5.03
C ASN A 366 8.26 -17.80 -4.25
N ILE A 367 7.59 -18.51 -3.33
CA ILE A 367 6.52 -17.93 -2.49
C ILE A 367 7.09 -16.82 -1.62
N ARG A 368 8.20 -17.05 -0.92
CA ARG A 368 8.86 -16.08 -0.06
C ARG A 368 9.32 -14.84 -0.83
N GLN A 369 9.83 -15.01 -2.04
CA GLN A 369 10.20 -13.92 -2.92
C GLN A 369 8.96 -13.10 -3.31
N CYS A 370 7.88 -13.75 -3.74
CA CYS A 370 6.62 -13.08 -4.06
C CYS A 370 6.04 -12.29 -2.88
N ILE A 371 6.12 -12.82 -1.65
CA ILE A 371 5.70 -12.12 -0.44
C ILE A 371 6.55 -10.86 -0.22
N GLY A 372 7.88 -10.96 -0.34
CA GLY A 372 8.81 -9.83 -0.15
C GLY A 372 8.68 -8.73 -1.22
N GLU A 373 8.25 -9.07 -2.42
CA GLU A 373 7.98 -8.11 -3.50
C GLU A 373 6.60 -7.46 -3.38
N ALA A 374 5.66 -8.10 -2.71
CA ALA A 374 4.26 -7.71 -2.69
C ALA A 374 4.01 -6.33 -2.06
N VAL A 375 2.94 -5.69 -2.51
CA VAL A 375 2.26 -4.63 -1.77
C VAL A 375 1.33 -5.31 -0.75
N PRO A 376 1.33 -4.90 0.53
CA PRO A 376 0.39 -5.45 1.52
C PRO A 376 -1.06 -5.34 1.04
N THR A 377 -1.80 -6.44 1.11
CA THR A 377 -3.16 -6.54 0.56
C THR A 377 -4.09 -5.46 1.13
N VAL A 378 -3.99 -5.18 2.43
CA VAL A 378 -4.82 -4.18 3.14
C VAL A 378 -4.71 -2.77 2.55
N ILE A 379 -3.55 -2.39 2.03
CA ILE A 379 -3.35 -1.06 1.43
C ILE A 379 -4.18 -0.93 0.15
N MET A 380 -4.07 -1.90 -0.74
CA MET A 380 -4.83 -1.91 -1.97
C MET A 380 -6.32 -2.13 -1.73
N GLN A 381 -6.69 -2.88 -0.70
CA GLN A 381 -8.08 -3.04 -0.27
C GLN A 381 -8.70 -1.71 0.17
N GLN A 382 -8.00 -0.93 1.00
CA GLN A 382 -8.48 0.39 1.42
C GLN A 382 -8.67 1.34 0.23
N ILE A 383 -7.71 1.36 -0.71
CA ILE A 383 -7.82 2.16 -1.94
C ILE A 383 -9.04 1.70 -2.76
N ALA A 384 -9.21 0.40 -2.96
CA ALA A 384 -10.35 -0.16 -3.68
C ALA A 384 -11.69 0.18 -3.00
N SER A 385 -11.78 0.01 -1.68
CA SER A 385 -12.96 0.34 -0.89
C SER A 385 -13.36 1.81 -1.04
N LYS A 386 -12.38 2.72 -0.99
CA LYS A 386 -12.61 4.15 -1.20
C LYS A 386 -13.06 4.46 -2.62
N ILE A 387 -12.40 3.90 -3.65
CA ILE A 387 -12.83 4.03 -5.05
C ILE A 387 -14.28 3.54 -5.21
N LYS A 388 -14.60 2.35 -4.69
CA LYS A 388 -15.94 1.77 -4.72
C LYS A 388 -16.96 2.69 -4.04
N SER A 389 -16.65 3.18 -2.85
CA SER A 389 -17.54 4.05 -2.12
C SER A 389 -17.79 5.38 -2.86
N LEU A 390 -16.79 5.93 -3.54
CA LEU A 390 -16.91 7.16 -4.29
C LEU A 390 -17.69 7.01 -5.61
N PHE A 391 -17.55 5.86 -6.30
CA PHE A 391 -18.26 5.61 -7.54
C PHE A 391 -19.62 4.91 -7.37
N SER A 392 -19.86 4.20 -6.26
CA SER A 392 -21.15 3.57 -5.95
C SER A 392 -22.07 4.48 -5.15
N ARG A 393 -21.54 5.43 -4.41
CA ARG A 393 -22.36 6.51 -3.86
C ARG A 393 -22.94 7.28 -5.07
N LYS A 394 -24.27 7.47 -5.07
CA LYS A 394 -24.72 8.81 -5.41
C LYS A 394 -23.82 9.70 -4.58
N VAL A 395 -22.84 10.33 -5.24
CA VAL A 395 -22.09 11.43 -4.62
C VAL A 395 -23.13 12.15 -3.79
N CYS A 396 -22.83 12.48 -2.52
CA CYS A 396 -23.62 13.49 -1.83
C CYS A 396 -23.50 14.72 -2.72
N ASP A 397 -24.31 14.71 -3.80
CA ASP A 397 -24.43 15.86 -4.65
C ASP A 397 -24.91 16.99 -3.75
N SER A 398 -24.75 18.18 -4.21
CA SER A 398 -25.22 19.35 -3.48
C SER A 398 -26.68 19.17 -3.04
N ALA A 399 -27.46 18.35 -3.73
CA ALA A 399 -28.85 18.02 -3.40
C ALA A 399 -28.97 17.13 -2.15
N GLU A 400 -28.13 16.13 -1.98
CA GLU A 400 -28.15 15.27 -0.78
C GLU A 400 -27.65 16.02 0.45
N VAL A 401 -26.58 16.81 0.32
CA VAL A 401 -26.09 17.69 1.40
C VAL A 401 -27.18 18.69 1.81
N ASN A 402 -27.81 19.35 0.83
CA ASN A 402 -28.92 20.29 1.10
C ASN A 402 -30.13 19.57 1.73
N ARG A 403 -30.42 18.33 1.32
CA ARG A 403 -31.47 17.51 1.93
C ARG A 403 -31.18 17.26 3.43
N ILE A 404 -29.94 16.92 3.78
CA ILE A 404 -29.52 16.70 5.17
C ILE A 404 -29.63 18.01 5.96
N ILE A 405 -29.11 19.12 5.42
CA ILE A 405 -29.19 20.44 6.05
C ILE A 405 -30.65 20.80 6.37
N ASN A 406 -31.53 20.66 5.39
CA ASN A 406 -32.94 21.01 5.55
C ASN A 406 -33.68 20.06 6.52
N ASN A 407 -33.43 18.74 6.44
CA ASN A 407 -34.09 17.76 7.30
C ASN A 407 -33.73 17.91 8.76
N TYR A 408 -32.52 18.30 9.07
CA TYR A 408 -32.02 18.46 10.44
C TYR A 408 -32.04 19.93 10.91
N HIS A 409 -32.40 20.88 10.04
CA HIS A 409 -32.39 22.32 10.34
C HIS A 409 -31.04 22.82 10.85
N LEU A 410 -29.99 22.49 10.12
CA LEU A 410 -28.59 22.68 10.54
C LEU A 410 -28.09 24.13 10.47
N GLU A 411 -28.94 25.09 10.18
CA GLU A 411 -28.66 26.53 10.22
C GLU A 411 -28.53 27.07 11.67
N SER A 412 -29.09 26.36 12.66
CA SER A 412 -28.91 26.70 14.07
C SER A 412 -27.59 26.17 14.60
N VAL A 413 -26.85 27.02 15.32
CA VAL A 413 -25.53 26.65 15.90
C VAL A 413 -25.66 25.47 16.87
N GLU A 414 -26.70 25.48 17.70
CA GLU A 414 -26.94 24.44 18.70
C GLU A 414 -27.28 23.11 18.05
N ILE A 415 -28.14 23.14 17.02
CA ILE A 415 -28.52 21.92 16.28
C ILE A 415 -27.34 21.39 15.50
N MET A 416 -26.53 22.24 14.85
CA MET A 416 -25.32 21.87 14.17
C MET A 416 -24.34 21.15 15.10
N ARG A 417 -24.08 21.71 16.28
CA ARG A 417 -23.20 21.10 17.28
C ARG A 417 -23.70 19.71 17.71
N ALA A 418 -24.98 19.58 18.04
CA ALA A 418 -25.58 18.29 18.38
C ALA A 418 -25.51 17.28 17.23
N PHE A 419 -25.73 17.72 16.00
CA PHE A 419 -25.59 16.89 14.80
C PHE A 419 -24.14 16.41 14.58
N LEU A 420 -23.16 17.30 14.71
CA LEU A 420 -21.75 16.95 14.57
C LEU A 420 -21.29 16.00 15.68
N GLU A 421 -21.73 16.21 16.92
CA GLU A 421 -21.40 15.35 18.05
C GLU A 421 -21.94 13.92 17.88
N CYS A 422 -23.20 13.79 17.45
CA CYS A 422 -23.87 12.50 17.32
C CYS A 422 -23.60 11.80 15.98
N ASN A 423 -23.32 12.56 14.91
CA ASN A 423 -23.21 12.08 13.53
C ASN A 423 -24.25 10.99 13.18
N PRO A 424 -25.57 11.28 13.27
CA PRO A 424 -26.64 10.27 13.19
C PRO A 424 -26.70 9.57 11.84
N GLU A 425 -26.29 10.24 10.78
CA GLU A 425 -26.23 9.69 9.41
C GLU A 425 -24.90 8.94 9.15
N LYS A 426 -23.98 8.86 10.13
CA LYS A 426 -22.64 8.23 9.99
C LYS A 426 -21.88 8.77 8.77
N LEU A 427 -21.94 10.09 8.59
CA LEU A 427 -21.28 10.77 7.50
C LEU A 427 -19.76 10.74 7.68
N ASP A 428 -19.06 10.73 6.55
CA ASP A 428 -17.61 10.87 6.55
C ASP A 428 -17.18 12.32 6.82
N LEU A 429 -15.95 12.50 7.26
CA LEU A 429 -15.42 13.81 7.61
C LEU A 429 -15.55 14.84 6.48
N PRO A 430 -15.23 14.53 5.19
CA PRO A 430 -15.43 15.48 4.11
C PRO A 430 -16.87 15.96 3.94
N THR A 431 -17.85 15.09 4.19
CA THR A 431 -19.27 15.47 4.12
C THR A 431 -19.66 16.34 5.32
N LEU A 432 -19.19 16.01 6.53
CA LEU A 432 -19.39 16.85 7.71
C LEU A 432 -18.78 18.24 7.52
N MET A 433 -17.54 18.32 7.02
CA MET A 433 -16.88 19.59 6.68
C MET A 433 -17.72 20.39 5.69
N ARG A 434 -18.22 19.74 4.64
CA ARG A 434 -19.03 20.43 3.61
C ARG A 434 -20.34 20.96 4.16
N ILE A 435 -21.01 20.21 5.02
CA ILE A 435 -22.22 20.66 5.71
C ILE A 435 -21.91 21.89 6.58
N THR A 436 -20.84 21.81 7.39
CA THR A 436 -20.40 22.91 8.26
C THR A 436 -20.08 24.17 7.47
N GLU A 437 -19.39 24.04 6.33
CA GLU A 437 -19.09 25.15 5.42
C GLU A 437 -20.36 25.83 4.89
N LEU A 438 -21.35 25.03 4.48
CA LEU A 438 -22.58 25.56 3.89
C LEU A 438 -23.52 26.21 4.93
N CYS A 439 -23.46 25.73 6.17
CA CYS A 439 -24.30 26.21 7.26
C CYS A 439 -23.64 27.30 8.11
N ASN A 440 -22.43 27.76 7.78
CA ASN A 440 -21.81 28.84 8.55
C ASN A 440 -22.56 30.16 8.34
N ALA A 441 -23.34 30.55 9.37
CA ALA A 441 -24.17 31.75 9.37
C ALA A 441 -23.36 33.05 9.23
N ARG A 442 -22.09 33.06 9.63
CA ARG A 442 -21.18 34.21 9.53
C ARG A 442 -20.34 34.26 8.25
N ARG A 443 -20.65 33.42 7.30
CA ARG A 443 -19.89 33.30 6.04
C ARG A 443 -19.78 34.65 5.31
N ASP A 444 -20.88 35.35 5.20
CA ASP A 444 -20.94 36.64 4.51
C ASP A 444 -20.29 37.75 5.33
N GLU A 445 -20.47 37.75 6.67
CA GLU A 445 -19.86 38.71 7.59
C GLU A 445 -18.35 38.63 7.62
N ASN A 446 -17.81 37.41 7.60
CA ASN A 446 -16.37 37.14 7.68
C ASN A 446 -15.73 37.03 6.29
N ALA A 447 -16.48 37.24 5.20
CA ALA A 447 -16.02 36.97 3.82
C ALA A 447 -15.36 35.58 3.67
N ALA A 448 -15.92 34.58 4.37
CA ALA A 448 -15.35 33.26 4.45
C ALA A 448 -15.57 32.47 3.15
N PHE A 449 -14.50 32.24 2.40
CA PHE A 449 -14.50 31.41 1.21
C PHE A 449 -13.71 30.13 1.50
N TYR A 450 -14.39 29.00 1.44
CA TYR A 450 -13.76 27.71 1.68
C TYR A 450 -12.98 27.21 0.47
N THR A 451 -11.78 26.72 0.71
CA THR A 451 -10.90 26.21 -0.35
C THR A 451 -11.43 24.87 -0.86
N ASN A 452 -11.75 24.79 -2.15
CA ASN A 452 -12.22 23.53 -2.71
C ASN A 452 -11.11 22.46 -2.73
N LYS A 453 -11.48 21.18 -2.73
CA LYS A 453 -10.56 20.06 -2.67
C LYS A 453 -9.51 20.04 -3.78
N PHE A 454 -9.84 20.54 -4.98
CA PHE A 454 -8.90 20.63 -6.08
C PHE A 454 -7.77 21.60 -5.75
N LEU A 455 -8.10 22.78 -5.23
CA LEU A 455 -7.10 23.76 -4.79
C LEU A 455 -6.28 23.26 -3.61
N VAL A 456 -6.91 22.56 -2.64
CA VAL A 456 -6.19 21.92 -1.53
C VAL A 456 -5.15 20.94 -2.09
N ASN A 457 -5.52 20.08 -3.04
CA ASN A 457 -4.60 19.14 -3.67
C ASN A 457 -3.42 19.86 -4.37
N GLU A 458 -3.69 20.90 -5.14
CA GLU A 458 -2.64 21.68 -5.83
C GLU A 458 -1.69 22.38 -4.85
N ILE A 459 -2.22 22.87 -3.72
CA ILE A 459 -1.42 23.49 -2.65
C ILE A 459 -0.54 22.43 -1.98
N MET A 460 -1.12 21.25 -1.62
CA MET A 460 -0.38 20.16 -0.99
C MET A 460 0.80 19.69 -1.84
N ASP A 461 0.63 19.63 -3.16
CA ASP A 461 1.70 19.26 -4.09
C ASP A 461 2.85 20.26 -4.12
N LYS A 462 2.57 21.53 -3.83
CA LYS A 462 3.57 22.62 -3.80
C LYS A 462 4.22 22.82 -2.44
N LEU A 463 3.65 22.29 -1.36
CA LEU A 463 4.25 22.36 -0.03
C LEU A 463 5.61 21.63 -0.02
N PRO A 464 6.61 22.20 0.67
CA PRO A 464 7.93 21.60 0.73
C PRO A 464 7.92 20.24 1.45
N THR A 465 8.89 19.41 1.14
CA THR A 465 9.20 18.20 1.91
C THR A 465 10.35 18.52 2.87
N PHE A 466 10.27 18.01 4.10
CA PHE A 466 11.28 18.24 5.13
C PHE A 466 11.97 16.94 5.49
N ASN A 467 13.24 17.05 5.88
CA ASN A 467 13.99 15.98 6.52
C ASN A 467 14.37 16.47 7.93
N LYS A 468 13.37 16.59 8.79
CA LYS A 468 13.49 17.11 10.16
C LYS A 468 12.75 16.19 11.12
N GLU A 469 13.15 16.17 12.39
CA GLU A 469 12.46 15.42 13.42
C GLU A 469 11.16 16.11 13.87
N VAL A 470 11.13 17.44 13.84
CA VAL A 470 9.98 18.25 14.25
C VAL A 470 9.71 19.33 13.20
N ILE A 471 8.46 19.52 12.85
CA ILE A 471 7.98 20.68 12.07
C ILE A 471 6.79 21.34 12.75
N HIS A 472 6.69 22.65 12.60
CA HIS A 472 5.56 23.46 13.01
C HIS A 472 4.83 23.99 11.77
N ILE A 473 3.52 23.89 11.76
CA ILE A 473 2.65 24.36 10.67
C ILE A 473 1.63 25.31 11.29
N LEU A 474 1.53 26.50 10.74
CA LEU A 474 0.45 27.43 11.07
C LEU A 474 -0.62 27.34 9.98
N GLU A 475 -1.84 26.99 10.39
CA GLU A 475 -3.05 27.10 9.55
C GLU A 475 -3.87 28.32 10.04
N PRO A 476 -3.71 29.48 9.42
CA PRO A 476 -4.21 30.76 9.97
C PRO A 476 -5.70 31.00 9.73
N SER A 477 -6.37 30.14 8.98
CA SER A 477 -7.80 30.24 8.64
C SER A 477 -8.37 28.85 8.48
N VAL A 478 -8.36 28.06 9.57
CA VAL A 478 -8.64 26.62 9.51
C VAL A 478 -10.08 26.29 9.07
N GLY A 479 -11.04 27.16 9.33
CA GLY A 479 -12.44 26.97 8.97
C GLY A 479 -13.00 25.62 9.42
N ALA A 480 -13.52 24.85 8.48
CA ALA A 480 -13.96 23.47 8.71
C ALA A 480 -12.82 22.43 8.74
N GLY A 481 -11.56 22.85 8.65
CA GLY A 481 -10.40 21.97 8.70
C GLY A 481 -10.03 21.27 7.39
N SER A 482 -10.41 21.82 6.24
CA SER A 482 -10.25 21.20 4.91
C SER A 482 -8.82 20.77 4.57
N PHE A 483 -7.79 21.39 5.16
CA PHE A 483 -6.39 21.05 4.96
C PHE A 483 -5.90 19.93 5.88
N LEU A 484 -6.46 19.75 7.07
CA LEU A 484 -5.93 18.86 8.10
C LEU A 484 -5.75 17.39 7.63
N PRO A 485 -6.76 16.73 7.03
CA PRO A 485 -6.59 15.35 6.58
C PRO A 485 -5.46 15.17 5.56
N PHE A 486 -5.20 16.21 4.77
CA PHE A 486 -4.17 16.18 3.72
C PHE A 486 -2.78 16.47 4.28
N LEU A 487 -2.68 17.33 5.31
CA LEU A 487 -1.44 17.53 6.07
C LEU A 487 -1.00 16.25 6.77
N PHE A 488 -1.95 15.47 7.32
CA PHE A 488 -1.64 14.17 7.93
C PHE A 488 -1.00 13.20 6.93
N ILE A 489 -1.45 13.21 5.67
CA ILE A 489 -0.87 12.39 4.60
C ILE A 489 0.48 12.97 4.14
N LYS A 490 0.54 14.28 3.94
CA LYS A 490 1.73 14.97 3.40
C LYS A 490 2.96 14.80 4.28
N TYR A 491 2.77 14.88 5.59
CA TYR A 491 3.86 14.88 6.59
C TYR A 491 3.85 13.64 7.49
N ALA A 492 3.25 12.55 7.03
CA ALA A 492 3.18 11.28 7.77
C ALA A 492 4.55 10.71 8.16
N ASP A 493 5.60 10.99 7.36
CA ASP A 493 6.97 10.50 7.60
C ASP A 493 7.75 11.37 8.62
N ILE A 494 7.21 12.49 9.08
CA ILE A 494 7.87 13.37 10.06
C ILE A 494 7.59 12.84 11.46
N PRO A 495 8.60 12.62 12.31
CA PRO A 495 8.40 12.04 13.64
C PRO A 495 7.49 12.86 14.56
N HIS A 496 7.50 14.18 14.44
CA HIS A 496 6.62 15.05 15.22
C HIS A 496 6.19 16.27 14.42
N VAL A 497 4.85 16.45 14.28
CA VAL A 497 4.24 17.55 13.54
C VAL A 497 3.29 18.30 14.46
N ILE A 498 3.53 19.59 14.65
CA ILE A 498 2.67 20.48 15.43
C ILE A 498 1.91 21.38 14.48
N ILE A 499 0.59 21.37 14.56
CA ILE A 499 -0.30 22.22 13.75
C ILE A 499 -1.00 23.21 14.68
N ASP A 500 -0.70 24.48 14.51
CA ASP A 500 -1.44 25.55 15.16
C ASP A 500 -2.60 25.97 14.25
N ALA A 501 -3.82 25.53 14.60
CA ALA A 501 -5.04 25.76 13.85
C ALA A 501 -5.79 26.98 14.40
N VAL A 502 -5.83 28.07 13.64
CA VAL A 502 -6.40 29.35 14.05
C VAL A 502 -7.57 29.72 13.15
N ASP A 503 -8.61 30.30 13.73
CA ASP A 503 -9.70 30.91 12.99
C ASP A 503 -10.26 32.13 13.79
N ILE A 504 -10.81 33.12 13.07
CA ILE A 504 -11.47 34.27 13.67
C ILE A 504 -12.88 33.89 14.20
N ASP A 505 -13.50 32.85 13.62
CA ASP A 505 -14.83 32.38 13.99
C ASP A 505 -14.74 31.26 15.04
N GLU A 506 -15.09 31.59 16.27
CA GLU A 506 -15.12 30.66 17.40
C GLU A 506 -16.03 29.43 17.13
N ASN A 507 -17.14 29.61 16.39
CA ASN A 507 -18.02 28.51 16.03
C ASN A 507 -17.35 27.52 15.06
N SER A 508 -16.54 28.02 14.15
CA SER A 508 -15.75 27.16 13.27
C SER A 508 -14.78 26.28 14.05
N ILE A 509 -14.09 26.84 15.05
CA ILE A 509 -13.18 26.09 15.93
C ILE A 509 -13.94 25.01 16.72
N GLU A 510 -15.07 25.36 17.36
CA GLU A 510 -15.85 24.40 18.13
C GLU A 510 -16.43 23.27 17.25
N ASN A 511 -16.95 23.61 16.08
CA ASN A 511 -17.41 22.60 15.10
C ASN A 511 -16.28 21.69 14.65
N LEU A 512 -15.09 22.25 14.40
CA LEU A 512 -13.90 21.45 14.03
C LEU A 512 -13.54 20.47 15.14
N LYS A 513 -13.50 20.90 16.41
CA LYS A 513 -13.24 20.02 17.56
C LYS A 513 -14.24 18.85 17.63
N LEU A 514 -15.51 19.09 17.37
CA LEU A 514 -16.54 18.05 17.34
C LEU A 514 -16.31 17.06 16.19
N MET A 515 -16.03 17.56 14.99
CA MET A 515 -15.74 16.71 13.82
C MET A 515 -14.49 15.87 14.02
N MET A 516 -13.44 16.43 14.63
CA MET A 516 -12.18 15.72 14.89
C MET A 516 -12.33 14.53 15.85
N ARG A 517 -13.40 14.47 16.67
CA ARG A 517 -13.71 13.30 17.52
C ARG A 517 -14.10 12.05 16.71
N HIS A 518 -14.49 12.20 15.45
CA HIS A 518 -14.89 11.11 14.57
C HIS A 518 -13.75 10.58 13.69
N ILE A 519 -12.53 11.09 13.87
CA ILE A 519 -11.34 10.62 13.15
C ILE A 519 -10.24 10.21 14.13
N GLU A 520 -9.41 9.30 13.68
CA GLU A 520 -8.16 8.96 14.35
C GLU A 520 -7.07 9.92 13.86
N ILE A 521 -6.51 10.70 14.77
CA ILE A 521 -5.39 11.61 14.49
C ILE A 521 -4.11 10.79 14.61
N PRO A 522 -3.21 10.83 13.60
CA PRO A 522 -1.96 10.09 13.69
C PRO A 522 -1.13 10.50 14.91
N ALA A 523 -0.52 9.53 15.60
CA ALA A 523 0.16 9.74 16.88
C ALA A 523 1.34 10.73 16.82
N ASN A 524 1.89 10.97 15.63
CA ASN A 524 2.95 11.95 15.40
C ASN A 524 2.44 13.38 15.17
N PHE A 525 1.12 13.62 15.22
CA PHE A 525 0.52 14.95 15.04
C PHE A 525 -0.07 15.47 16.35
N GLU A 526 0.24 16.72 16.63
CA GLU A 526 -0.34 17.54 17.68
C GLU A 526 -1.07 18.71 17.04
N ILE A 527 -2.33 18.96 17.43
CA ILE A 527 -3.16 20.06 16.92
C ILE A 527 -3.56 20.95 18.09
N ASN A 528 -3.15 22.22 17.99
CA ASN A 528 -3.41 23.26 18.97
C ASN A 528 -4.52 24.20 18.51
#